data_6209e2661528112af2e46a5474c5c1c5
#
_entry.id   6209e2661528112af2e46a5474c5c1c5
#
_cell.length_a   1.000
_cell.length_b   1.000
_cell.length_c   1.000
_cell.angle_alpha   90.00
_cell.angle_beta   90.00
_cell.angle_gamma   90.00
#
_symmetry.space_group_name_H-M   'P 1'
#
loop_
_entity.id
_entity.type
_entity.pdbx_description
1 polymer ?
#
loop_
_entity_poly.entity_id
_entity_poly.type
_entity_poly.pdbx_seq_one_letter_code
_entity_poly.pdbx_strand_id
1 'polypeptide(L)'
;MSVTTLRTNLATNLGTITGLRTAATVPPDPKPPVAIVLPTGIAYDTAFRRGLDEYTFNVLVIVGKVDDRTAQNTLDAYCAPTGGTSIKTAIEADRTLAGAAQSLRVTEMRNYSALSIAENTYLAAEFVVQVYA
;
A
#
# COMPACT_ATOMS: atom_id res chain seq x y z
N MET A 1 -14.00 -0.51 14.19
CA MET A 1 -12.61 -0.86 13.84
C MET A 1 -11.83 0.42 13.59
N SER A 2 -10.60 0.53 14.07
CA SER A 2 -9.86 1.78 13.94
C SER A 2 -9.01 1.80 12.68
N VAL A 3 -8.83 3.00 12.13
CA VAL A 3 -7.93 3.23 10.99
C VAL A 3 -6.51 2.78 11.32
N THR A 4 -6.07 3.01 12.55
CA THR A 4 -4.73 2.60 13.00
C THR A 4 -4.54 1.09 12.90
N THR A 5 -5.53 0.29 13.33
CA THR A 5 -5.47 -1.16 13.25
C THR A 5 -5.41 -1.64 11.79
N LEU A 6 -6.26 -1.08 10.93
CA LEU A 6 -6.27 -1.44 9.50
C LEU A 6 -4.94 -1.09 8.84
N ARG A 7 -4.42 0.09 9.11
CA ARG A 7 -3.15 0.56 8.56
C ARG A 7 -1.98 -0.32 8.99
N THR A 8 -1.92 -0.68 10.27
CA THR A 8 -0.88 -1.53 10.81
C THR A 8 -0.94 -2.93 10.20
N ASN A 9 -2.13 -3.49 10.05
CA ASN A 9 -2.29 -4.83 9.47
C ASN A 9 -1.97 -4.85 7.97
N LEU A 10 -2.28 -3.77 7.25
CA LEU A 10 -1.86 -3.64 5.84
C LEU A 10 -0.33 -3.61 5.73
N ALA A 11 0.35 -2.87 6.60
CA ALA A 11 1.81 -2.85 6.62
C ALA A 11 2.38 -4.23 6.93
N THR A 12 1.75 -4.99 7.81
CA THR A 12 2.15 -6.36 8.12
C THR A 12 2.04 -7.27 6.90
N ASN A 13 0.94 -7.19 6.15
CA ASN A 13 0.77 -7.97 4.92
C ASN A 13 1.84 -7.62 3.88
N LEU A 14 2.16 -6.33 3.72
CA LEU A 14 3.20 -5.88 2.81
C LEU A 14 4.58 -6.39 3.22
N GLY A 15 4.81 -6.59 4.50
CA GLY A 15 6.07 -7.10 5.02
C GLY A 15 6.40 -8.52 4.59
N THR A 16 5.46 -9.24 3.96
CA THR A 16 5.74 -10.57 3.39
C THR A 16 6.59 -10.51 2.13
N ILE A 17 6.72 -9.35 1.51
CA ILE A 17 7.58 -9.17 0.35
C ILE A 17 9.02 -9.01 0.82
N THR A 18 9.89 -9.93 0.38
CA THR A 18 11.30 -9.91 0.76
C THR A 18 11.99 -8.65 0.23
N GLY A 19 12.71 -7.96 1.11
CA GLY A 19 13.46 -6.76 0.74
C GLY A 19 12.66 -5.47 0.74
N LEU A 20 11.35 -5.53 0.92
CA LEU A 20 10.50 -4.34 1.00
C LEU A 20 10.33 -3.92 2.46
N ARG A 21 10.65 -2.67 2.75
CA ARG A 21 10.38 -2.08 4.06
C ARG A 21 8.96 -1.55 4.06
N THR A 22 8.31 -1.60 5.21
CA THR A 22 6.94 -1.14 5.34
C THR A 22 6.82 -0.10 6.44
N ALA A 23 5.89 0.84 6.27
CA ALA A 23 5.62 1.86 7.26
C ALA A 23 4.12 2.10 7.33
N ALA A 24 3.56 2.06 8.54
CA ALA A 24 2.17 2.39 8.79
C ALA A 24 1.96 3.90 8.91
N THR A 25 3.04 4.66 9.05
CA THR A 25 3.03 6.12 9.11
C THR A 25 4.14 6.64 8.20
N VAL A 26 4.03 7.92 7.79
CA VAL A 26 5.05 8.52 6.92
C VAL A 26 6.34 8.71 7.70
N PRO A 27 7.45 8.06 7.31
CA PRO A 27 8.74 8.28 7.96
C PRO A 27 9.35 9.61 7.54
N PRO A 28 10.12 10.28 8.40
CA PRO A 28 10.78 11.53 8.04
C PRO A 28 11.89 11.36 7.00
N ASP A 29 12.48 10.17 6.93
CA ASP A 29 13.56 9.86 6.01
C ASP A 29 13.33 8.46 5.42
N PRO A 30 12.58 8.36 4.31
CA PRO A 30 12.28 7.07 3.72
C PRO A 30 13.52 6.42 3.14
N LYS A 31 13.70 5.13 3.42
CA LYS A 31 14.81 4.32 2.90
C LYS A 31 14.26 3.32 1.88
N PRO A 32 14.39 3.59 0.58
CA PRO A 32 13.88 2.69 -0.45
C PRO A 32 14.56 1.31 -0.42
N PRO A 33 13.87 0.25 -0.84
CA PRO A 33 12.45 0.23 -1.19
C PRO A 33 11.56 0.25 0.04
N VAL A 34 10.52 1.06 0.02
CA VAL A 34 9.60 1.20 1.14
C VAL A 34 8.15 1.36 0.65
N ALA A 35 7.22 0.74 1.36
CA ALA A 35 5.79 0.93 1.14
C ALA A 35 5.20 1.65 2.36
N ILE A 36 4.51 2.75 2.11
CA ILE A 36 3.91 3.59 3.15
C ILE A 36 2.40 3.51 3.00
N VAL A 37 1.70 3.18 4.08
CA VAL A 37 0.24 3.06 4.08
C VAL A 37 -0.37 4.38 4.53
N LEU A 38 -1.13 5.01 3.63
CA LEU A 38 -1.75 6.31 3.87
C LEU A 38 -3.26 6.20 3.76
N PRO A 39 -4.03 6.51 4.82
CA PRO A 39 -5.49 6.59 4.70
C PRO A 39 -5.87 7.82 3.89
N THR A 40 -6.78 7.67 2.93
CA THR A 40 -7.21 8.78 2.07
C THR A 40 -8.68 9.12 2.20
N GLY A 41 -9.49 8.20 2.68
CA GLY A 41 -10.91 8.49 2.86
C GLY A 41 -11.64 7.36 3.53
N ILE A 42 -12.78 7.70 4.11
CA ILE A 42 -13.70 6.75 4.74
C ILE A 42 -15.10 7.09 4.25
N ALA A 43 -15.81 6.11 3.70
CA ALA A 43 -17.23 6.23 3.41
C ALA A 43 -17.99 5.46 4.48
N TYR A 44 -18.73 6.18 5.29
CA TYR A 44 -19.45 5.58 6.41
C TYR A 44 -20.77 4.97 5.95
N ASP A 45 -21.17 3.90 6.61
CA ASP A 45 -22.48 3.26 6.41
C ASP A 45 -22.71 2.86 4.95
N THR A 46 -21.71 2.23 4.32
CA THR A 46 -21.81 1.79 2.92
C THR A 46 -22.75 0.61 2.73
N ALA A 47 -22.96 -0.19 3.78
CA ALA A 47 -23.95 -1.27 3.75
C ALA A 47 -25.35 -0.72 4.06
N PHE A 48 -26.37 -1.35 3.50
CA PHE A 48 -27.77 -0.99 3.75
C PHE A 48 -28.11 -1.01 5.25
N ARG A 49 -27.51 -1.95 5.98
CA ARG A 49 -27.54 -1.96 7.45
C ARG A 49 -26.27 -1.31 7.95
N ARG A 50 -26.37 -0.34 8.83
CA ARG A 50 -25.21 0.35 9.41
C ARG A 50 -24.27 -0.66 10.06
N GLY A 51 -22.97 -0.32 10.09
CA GLY A 51 -21.95 -1.16 10.72
C GLY A 51 -20.87 -1.64 9.76
N LEU A 52 -20.97 -1.28 8.48
CA LEU A 52 -19.91 -1.54 7.50
C LEU A 52 -19.50 -0.23 6.85
N ASP A 53 -18.23 0.13 7.02
CA ASP A 53 -17.65 1.32 6.42
C ASP A 53 -16.65 0.91 5.34
N GLU A 54 -16.47 1.78 4.36
CA GLU A 54 -15.46 1.60 3.31
C GLU A 54 -14.28 2.52 3.59
N TYR A 55 -13.12 1.92 3.81
CA TYR A 55 -11.87 2.64 4.02
C TYR A 55 -11.04 2.60 2.76
N THR A 56 -10.56 3.75 2.31
CA THR A 56 -9.65 3.82 1.16
C THR A 56 -8.27 4.18 1.65
N PHE A 57 -7.30 3.35 1.29
CA PHE A 57 -5.89 3.58 1.60
C PHE A 57 -5.10 3.71 0.30
N ASN A 58 -4.11 4.59 0.29
CA ASN A 58 -3.09 4.58 -0.74
C ASN A 58 -1.82 3.97 -0.16
N VAL A 59 -1.29 2.96 -0.83
CA VAL A 59 0.01 2.41 -0.49
C VAL A 59 1.01 3.05 -1.44
N LEU A 60 1.82 3.95 -0.91
CA LEU A 60 2.87 4.63 -1.67
C LEU A 60 4.12 3.77 -1.63
N VAL A 61 4.55 3.27 -2.77
CA VAL A 61 5.74 2.43 -2.89
C VAL A 61 6.85 3.24 -3.55
N ILE A 62 7.95 3.40 -2.84
CA ILE A 62 9.13 4.13 -3.29
C ILE A 62 10.26 3.10 -3.46
N VAL A 63 10.84 2.99 -4.67
CA VAL A 63 11.77 1.91 -4.96
C VAL A 63 13.22 2.33 -5.06
N GLY A 64 13.50 3.59 -5.31
CA GLY A 64 14.86 4.08 -5.45
C GLY A 64 14.91 5.37 -6.23
N LYS A 65 16.12 5.85 -6.52
CA LYS A 65 16.28 7.09 -7.29
C LYS A 65 15.79 6.90 -8.71
N VAL A 66 15.20 7.95 -9.27
CA VAL A 66 14.52 7.91 -10.58
C VAL A 66 15.47 7.52 -11.75
N ASP A 67 16.75 7.81 -11.64
CA ASP A 67 17.75 7.50 -12.66
C ASP A 67 18.34 6.09 -12.56
N ASP A 68 17.88 5.29 -11.61
CA ASP A 68 18.34 3.91 -11.42
C ASP A 68 17.47 2.96 -12.25
N ARG A 69 18.09 2.24 -13.22
CA ARG A 69 17.38 1.25 -14.03
C ARG A 69 16.81 0.12 -13.20
N THR A 70 17.53 -0.30 -12.18
CA THR A 70 17.08 -1.35 -11.27
C THR A 70 15.81 -0.94 -10.53
N ALA A 71 15.68 0.34 -10.20
CA ALA A 71 14.49 0.86 -9.54
C ALA A 71 13.24 0.66 -10.40
N GLN A 72 13.32 0.95 -11.70
CA GLN A 72 12.17 0.76 -12.60
C GLN A 72 11.77 -0.71 -12.70
N ASN A 73 12.74 -1.61 -12.87
CA ASN A 73 12.47 -3.04 -12.93
C ASN A 73 11.86 -3.56 -11.62
N THR A 74 12.34 -3.05 -10.50
CA THR A 74 11.81 -3.40 -9.17
C THR A 74 10.36 -2.93 -9.02
N LEU A 75 10.06 -1.71 -9.43
CA LEU A 75 8.71 -1.19 -9.36
C LEU A 75 7.76 -1.97 -10.29
N ASP A 76 8.22 -2.32 -11.48
CA ASP A 76 7.43 -3.12 -12.41
C ASP A 76 7.08 -4.49 -11.81
N ALA A 77 8.02 -5.10 -11.08
CA ALA A 77 7.76 -6.36 -10.38
C ALA A 77 6.72 -6.20 -9.27
N TYR A 78 6.74 -5.09 -8.55
CA TYR A 78 5.72 -4.80 -7.53
C TYR A 78 4.35 -4.54 -8.15
N CYS A 79 4.29 -4.04 -9.37
CA CYS A 79 3.05 -3.76 -10.09
C CYS A 79 2.45 -5.00 -10.77
N ALA A 80 3.14 -6.14 -10.77
CA ALA A 80 2.64 -7.36 -11.40
C ALA A 80 1.33 -7.82 -10.73
N PRO A 81 0.39 -8.39 -11.47
CA PRO A 81 -0.89 -8.84 -10.89
C PRO A 81 -0.74 -10.06 -10.00
N THR A 82 0.34 -10.82 -10.15
CA THR A 82 0.62 -12.02 -9.35
C THR A 82 2.12 -12.16 -9.12
N GLY A 83 2.50 -13.03 -8.18
CA GLY A 83 3.90 -13.34 -7.93
C GLY A 83 4.35 -12.95 -6.53
N GLY A 84 5.55 -13.38 -6.15
CA GLY A 84 6.10 -13.19 -4.80
C GLY A 84 6.43 -11.75 -4.44
N THR A 85 6.59 -10.87 -5.44
CA THR A 85 6.87 -9.44 -5.23
C THR A 85 5.67 -8.55 -5.55
N SER A 86 4.52 -9.13 -5.94
CA SER A 86 3.33 -8.37 -6.27
C SER A 86 2.73 -7.72 -5.01
N ILE A 87 2.58 -6.41 -5.03
CA ILE A 87 1.91 -5.66 -3.95
C ILE A 87 0.45 -6.12 -3.82
N LYS A 88 -0.23 -6.28 -4.95
CA LYS A 88 -1.61 -6.76 -4.96
C LYS A 88 -1.74 -8.13 -4.29
N THR A 89 -0.87 -9.08 -4.64
CA THR A 89 -0.90 -10.42 -4.05
C THR A 89 -0.59 -10.37 -2.54
N ALA A 90 0.39 -9.58 -2.13
CA ALA A 90 0.76 -9.46 -0.72
C ALA A 90 -0.38 -8.88 0.13
N ILE A 91 -1.04 -7.85 -0.36
CA ILE A 91 -2.15 -7.21 0.36
C ILE A 91 -3.36 -8.15 0.41
N GLU A 92 -3.69 -8.80 -0.71
CA GLU A 92 -4.86 -9.68 -0.80
C GLU A 92 -4.63 -11.07 -0.22
N ALA A 93 -3.42 -11.37 0.22
CA ALA A 93 -3.11 -12.66 0.86
C ALA A 93 -3.93 -12.89 2.14
N ASP A 94 -4.24 -11.81 2.85
CA ASP A 94 -5.13 -11.86 4.02
C ASP A 94 -6.19 -10.76 3.87
N ARG A 95 -7.33 -11.11 3.28
CA ARG A 95 -8.41 -10.16 3.01
C ARG A 95 -9.16 -9.71 4.23
N THR A 96 -8.97 -10.38 5.35
CA THR A 96 -9.62 -10.02 6.61
C THR A 96 -8.72 -9.21 7.53
N LEU A 97 -7.46 -9.00 7.17
CA LEU A 97 -6.46 -8.29 7.98
C LEU A 97 -6.43 -8.81 9.42
N ALA A 98 -6.24 -10.12 9.57
CA ALA A 98 -6.24 -10.81 10.87
C ALA A 98 -7.55 -10.63 11.65
N GLY A 99 -8.67 -10.54 10.94
CA GLY A 99 -10.00 -10.37 11.54
C GLY A 99 -10.42 -8.92 11.72
N ALA A 100 -9.58 -7.95 11.38
CA ALA A 100 -9.90 -6.53 11.53
C ALA A 100 -10.84 -6.02 10.43
N ALA A 101 -10.95 -6.70 9.30
CA ALA A 101 -11.79 -6.31 8.19
C ALA A 101 -12.66 -7.47 7.71
N GLN A 102 -13.75 -7.16 7.01
CA GLN A 102 -14.57 -8.18 6.38
C GLN A 102 -14.03 -8.57 5.01
N SER A 103 -13.51 -7.60 4.27
CA SER A 103 -12.90 -7.85 2.95
C SER A 103 -12.05 -6.67 2.54
N LEU A 104 -11.09 -6.93 1.65
CA LEU A 104 -10.31 -5.87 1.03
C LEU A 104 -9.91 -6.29 -0.39
N ARG A 105 -9.57 -5.30 -1.21
CA ARG A 105 -8.96 -5.55 -2.51
C ARG A 105 -8.13 -4.36 -2.94
N VAL A 106 -7.14 -4.62 -3.79
CA VAL A 106 -6.37 -3.59 -4.48
C VAL A 106 -7.08 -3.32 -5.81
N THR A 107 -7.57 -2.10 -5.99
CA THR A 107 -8.41 -1.76 -7.14
C THR A 107 -7.62 -1.23 -8.33
N GLU A 108 -6.53 -0.49 -8.08
CA GLU A 108 -5.73 0.08 -9.16
C GLU A 108 -4.34 0.48 -8.65
N MET A 109 -3.44 0.64 -9.59
CA MET A 109 -2.16 1.32 -9.38
C MET A 109 -2.17 2.60 -10.21
N ARG A 110 -1.70 3.70 -9.62
CA ARG A 110 -1.68 4.99 -10.28
C ARG A 110 -0.46 5.81 -9.87
N ASN A 111 -0.26 6.94 -10.57
CA ASN A 111 0.82 7.87 -10.27
C ASN A 111 2.20 7.21 -10.29
N TYR A 112 2.42 6.34 -11.29
CA TYR A 112 3.74 5.75 -11.56
C TYR A 112 4.62 6.85 -12.14
N SER A 113 5.39 7.51 -11.27
CA SER A 113 6.15 8.68 -11.68
C SER A 113 7.24 9.01 -10.67
N ALA A 114 8.01 10.05 -10.97
CA ALA A 114 9.02 10.57 -10.07
C ALA A 114 8.36 11.31 -8.89
N LEU A 115 8.88 11.08 -7.70
CA LEU A 115 8.43 11.74 -6.47
C LEU A 115 9.64 12.39 -5.80
N SER A 116 9.54 13.69 -5.52
CA SER A 116 10.58 14.41 -4.82
C SER A 116 10.32 14.41 -3.32
N ILE A 117 11.28 13.91 -2.55
CA ILE A 117 11.26 13.95 -1.09
C ILE A 117 12.57 14.57 -0.64
N ALA A 118 12.50 15.66 0.12
CA ALA A 118 13.66 16.47 0.50
C ALA A 118 14.44 16.88 -0.76
N GLU A 119 15.71 16.53 -0.87
CA GLU A 119 16.55 16.91 -2.02
C GLU A 119 16.67 15.79 -3.06
N ASN A 120 15.99 14.66 -2.85
CA ASN A 120 16.10 13.49 -3.70
C ASN A 120 14.83 13.26 -4.48
N THR A 121 14.96 12.79 -5.73
CA THR A 121 13.85 12.37 -6.56
C THR A 121 13.86 10.86 -6.68
N TYR A 122 12.73 10.24 -6.31
CA TYR A 122 12.57 8.79 -6.31
C TYR A 122 11.53 8.37 -7.33
N LEU A 123 11.64 7.13 -7.78
CA LEU A 123 10.58 6.50 -8.57
C LEU A 123 9.58 5.86 -7.62
N ALA A 124 8.31 6.18 -7.81
CA ALA A 124 7.24 5.74 -6.91
C ALA A 124 5.96 5.46 -7.66
N ALA A 125 5.08 4.68 -7.03
CA ALA A 125 3.72 4.43 -7.50
C ALA A 125 2.78 4.31 -6.30
N GLU A 126 1.50 4.55 -6.53
CA GLU A 126 0.47 4.42 -5.52
C GLU A 126 -0.45 3.26 -5.87
N PHE A 127 -0.77 2.43 -4.88
CA PHE A 127 -1.76 1.37 -5.00
C PHE A 127 -2.98 1.74 -4.17
N VAL A 128 -4.14 1.73 -4.80
CA VAL A 128 -5.39 2.06 -4.11
C VAL A 128 -5.98 0.78 -3.54
N VAL A 129 -6.18 0.76 -2.23
CA VAL A 129 -6.73 -0.39 -1.49
C VAL A 129 -8.05 0.02 -0.88
N GLN A 130 -9.10 -0.75 -1.16
CA GLN A 130 -10.40 -0.59 -0.53
C GLN A 130 -10.61 -1.67 0.50
N VAL A 131 -10.94 -1.27 1.72
CA VAL A 131 -11.16 -2.14 2.87
C VAL A 131 -12.57 -1.93 3.39
N TYR A 132 -13.30 -3.01 3.56
CA TYR A 132 -14.64 -3.00 4.15
C TYR A 132 -14.57 -3.54 5.58
N ALA A 133 -14.90 -2.70 6.54
CA ALA A 133 -14.79 -3.06 7.95
C ALA A 133 -15.89 -2.45 8.82
#